data_e0421bb3713119699c395afad37eb4ae
#
_entry.id   e0421bb3713119699c395afad37eb4ae
#
_cell.length_a   1.000
_cell.length_b   1.000
_cell.length_c   1.000
_cell.angle_alpha   90.00
_cell.angle_beta   90.00
_cell.angle_gamma   90.00
#
_symmetry.space_group_name_H-M   'P 1'
#
loop_
_entity.id
_entity.type
_entity.pdbx_description
1 polymer ?
#
loop_
_entity_poly.entity_id
_entity_poly.type
_entity_poly.pdbx_seq_one_letter_code
_entity_poly.pdbx_strand_id
1 'polypeptide(L)'
;GYMSGNSGLTEEFIYQMLQSNSGRFVVLSSATEDNTMMGEIPKCIINNRQLKVFEGQEGLLVTRNGKAGQTKYLPSGKYTINDHAYILFVKDTSPYEINLKWLSLQYKQDFLSYASNSDNGTWNMTGFFAYTKLDIPSIDEQLSIVKKYDTLLQRINTIEEIERKYCKLISKEIA
;
A
#
# COMPACT_ATOMS: atom_id res chain seq x y z
N GLY A 1 12.94 -0.81 7.54
CA GLY A 1 12.21 -1.71 8.45
C GLY A 1 10.94 -2.26 7.83
N TYR A 2 10.31 -3.21 8.51
CA TYR A 2 9.01 -3.73 8.09
C TYR A 2 8.15 -4.15 9.27
N MET A 3 6.84 -4.10 9.09
CA MET A 3 5.83 -4.71 9.96
C MET A 3 5.15 -5.85 9.19
N SER A 4 5.12 -7.05 9.79
CA SER A 4 4.34 -8.18 9.27
C SER A 4 2.90 -8.10 9.76
N GLY A 5 1.95 -8.62 8.98
CA GLY A 5 0.55 -8.60 9.30
C GLY A 5 0.14 -9.47 10.49
N ASN A 6 -1.13 -9.35 10.85
CA ASN A 6 -1.78 -10.07 11.95
C ASN A 6 -2.54 -11.28 11.41
N SER A 7 -2.15 -12.48 11.86
CA SER A 7 -2.91 -13.69 11.57
C SER A 7 -4.22 -13.70 12.33
N GLY A 8 -5.30 -14.12 11.66
CA GLY A 8 -6.64 -14.13 12.23
C GLY A 8 -7.42 -12.82 12.11
N LEU A 9 -6.83 -11.79 11.48
CA LEU A 9 -7.54 -10.56 11.15
C LEU A 9 -8.41 -10.78 9.91
N THR A 10 -9.55 -11.44 10.10
CA THR A 10 -10.54 -11.79 9.08
C THR A 10 -11.67 -10.75 9.02
N GLU A 11 -12.44 -10.76 7.93
CA GLU A 11 -13.63 -9.90 7.80
C GLU A 11 -14.63 -10.13 8.95
N GLU A 12 -14.84 -11.37 9.35
CA GLU A 12 -15.72 -11.70 10.47
C GLU A 12 -15.22 -11.09 11.78
N PHE A 13 -13.92 -11.20 12.08
CA PHE A 13 -13.32 -10.58 13.25
C PHE A 13 -13.47 -9.05 13.23
N ILE A 14 -13.23 -8.43 12.08
CA ILE A 14 -13.36 -6.99 11.89
C ILE A 14 -14.81 -6.56 12.16
N TYR A 15 -15.78 -7.29 11.60
CA TYR A 15 -17.20 -7.01 11.80
C TYR A 15 -17.60 -7.06 13.28
N GLN A 16 -17.10 -8.04 14.03
CA GLN A 16 -17.35 -8.14 15.48
C GLN A 16 -16.74 -6.96 16.26
N MET A 17 -15.61 -6.42 15.79
CA MET A 17 -14.91 -5.29 16.44
C MET A 17 -15.45 -3.91 16.08
N LEU A 18 -16.25 -3.76 15.04
CA LEU A 18 -16.80 -2.47 14.56
C LEU A 18 -17.70 -1.78 15.61
N GLN A 19 -18.21 -2.51 16.58
CA GLN A 19 -19.08 -1.96 17.65
C GLN A 19 -18.32 -1.21 18.76
N SER A 20 -17.00 -1.24 18.74
CA SER A 20 -16.17 -0.54 19.74
C SER A 20 -15.80 0.87 19.25
N ASN A 21 -16.01 1.87 20.11
CA ASN A 21 -15.90 3.30 19.75
C ASN A 21 -14.52 3.95 19.95
N SER A 22 -13.46 3.21 20.30
CA SER A 22 -12.16 3.79 20.64
C SER A 22 -11.04 3.48 19.66
N GLY A 23 -10.34 4.53 19.23
CA GLY A 23 -9.00 4.46 18.60
C GLY A 23 -8.91 3.56 17.38
N ARG A 24 -9.59 3.93 16.29
CA ARG A 24 -9.70 3.07 15.10
C ARG A 24 -8.44 3.07 14.25
N PHE A 25 -8.03 1.89 13.83
CA PHE A 25 -6.98 1.64 12.86
C PHE A 25 -7.62 1.11 11.58
N VAL A 26 -7.28 1.72 10.45
CA VAL A 26 -7.69 1.26 9.12
C VAL A 26 -7.05 -0.10 8.86
N VAL A 27 -7.88 -1.11 8.58
CA VAL A 27 -7.42 -2.47 8.27
C VAL A 27 -7.19 -2.60 6.77
N LEU A 28 -5.97 -2.96 6.38
CA LEU A 28 -5.58 -3.15 4.99
C LEU A 28 -5.18 -4.61 4.75
N SER A 29 -5.46 -5.12 3.55
CA SER A 29 -5.15 -6.50 3.17
C SER A 29 -4.14 -6.60 2.03
N SER A 30 -4.26 -5.73 1.03
CA SER A 30 -3.39 -5.75 -0.15
C SER A 30 -3.21 -4.36 -0.73
N ALA A 31 -2.30 -4.20 -1.69
CA ALA A 31 -1.99 -2.93 -2.34
C ALA A 31 -2.65 -2.77 -3.73
N THR A 32 -3.54 -3.68 -4.14
CA THR A 32 -3.91 -3.83 -5.55
C THR A 32 -4.99 -2.89 -6.06
N GLU A 33 -5.86 -2.38 -5.17
CA GLU A 33 -7.03 -1.56 -5.57
C GLU A 33 -7.23 -0.39 -4.60
N ASP A 34 -8.01 0.61 -5.00
CA ASP A 34 -8.33 1.76 -4.15
C ASP A 34 -9.12 1.38 -2.90
N ASN A 35 -9.85 0.26 -2.95
CA ASN A 35 -10.66 -0.28 -1.85
C ASN A 35 -10.01 -1.48 -1.15
N THR A 36 -8.74 -1.37 -0.81
CA THR A 36 -8.05 -2.42 -0.01
C THR A 36 -8.39 -2.37 1.47
N MET A 37 -9.22 -1.43 1.89
CA MET A 37 -9.66 -1.26 3.27
C MET A 37 -10.74 -2.29 3.60
N MET A 38 -10.46 -3.11 4.62
CA MET A 38 -11.40 -4.11 5.14
C MET A 38 -12.33 -3.54 6.23
N GLY A 39 -12.04 -2.36 6.75
CA GLY A 39 -12.77 -1.72 7.85
C GLY A 39 -11.84 -0.98 8.81
N GLU A 40 -12.35 -0.63 9.97
CA GLU A 40 -11.60 0.03 11.04
C GLU A 40 -11.84 -0.66 12.37
N ILE A 41 -10.79 -0.93 13.14
CA ILE A 41 -10.88 -1.59 14.44
C ILE A 41 -10.05 -0.88 15.51
N PRO A 42 -10.41 -0.99 16.80
CA PRO A 42 -9.59 -0.52 17.91
C PRO A 42 -8.36 -1.40 18.13
N LYS A 43 -7.43 -0.96 18.98
CA LYS A 43 -6.42 -1.87 19.55
C LYS A 43 -7.12 -2.97 20.32
N CYS A 44 -6.81 -4.21 20.00
CA CYS A 44 -7.45 -5.40 20.59
C CYS A 44 -6.45 -6.55 20.69
N ILE A 45 -6.94 -7.65 21.25
CA ILE A 45 -6.20 -8.93 21.29
C ILE A 45 -6.77 -9.83 20.20
N ILE A 46 -5.89 -10.41 19.38
CA ILE A 46 -6.22 -11.38 18.35
C ILE A 46 -5.32 -12.62 18.54
N ASN A 47 -5.90 -13.82 18.62
CA ASN A 47 -5.16 -15.05 18.81
C ASN A 47 -4.17 -14.99 20.02
N ASN A 48 -4.60 -14.43 21.15
CA ASN A 48 -3.80 -14.23 22.37
C ASN A 48 -2.57 -13.31 22.19
N ARG A 49 -2.56 -12.45 21.16
CA ARG A 49 -1.51 -11.46 20.89
C ARG A 49 -2.11 -10.07 20.73
N GLN A 50 -1.38 -9.07 21.17
CA GLN A 50 -1.78 -7.69 20.86
C GLN A 50 -1.76 -7.45 19.36
N LEU A 51 -2.78 -6.75 18.85
CA LEU A 51 -2.84 -6.28 17.48
C LEU A 51 -1.61 -5.45 17.16
N LYS A 52 -0.85 -5.84 16.14
CA LYS A 52 0.23 -5.02 15.59
C LYS A 52 -0.40 -3.85 14.86
N VAL A 53 0.02 -2.66 15.18
CA VAL A 53 -0.45 -1.42 14.57
C VAL A 53 0.73 -0.62 14.02
N PHE A 54 0.46 0.13 12.98
CA PHE A 54 1.41 1.03 12.34
C PHE A 54 0.85 2.45 12.44
N GLU A 55 1.57 3.35 13.11
CA GLU A 55 1.11 4.72 13.35
C GLU A 55 2.29 5.70 13.44
N GLY A 56 2.01 6.99 13.16
CA GLY A 56 2.94 8.10 13.40
C GLY A 56 4.01 8.31 12.32
N GLN A 57 4.05 7.50 11.28
CA GLN A 57 5.01 7.64 10.17
C GLN A 57 4.40 7.17 8.85
N GLU A 58 5.08 7.47 7.76
CA GLU A 58 4.74 6.99 6.41
C GLU A 58 5.15 5.53 6.23
N GLY A 59 4.40 4.80 5.39
CA GLY A 59 4.65 3.41 5.08
C GLY A 59 4.50 3.09 3.60
N LEU A 60 5.00 1.92 3.22
CA LEU A 60 4.76 1.31 1.92
C LEU A 60 4.13 -0.06 2.14
N LEU A 61 2.84 -0.16 1.84
CA LEU A 61 2.14 -1.43 1.86
C LEU A 61 2.64 -2.28 0.70
N VAL A 62 3.00 -3.54 0.97
CA VAL A 62 3.44 -4.52 -0.03
C VAL A 62 2.55 -5.75 0.09
N THR A 63 1.90 -6.14 -1.00
CA THR A 63 1.10 -7.36 -1.05
C THR A 63 2.01 -8.59 -0.92
N ARG A 64 1.74 -9.41 0.09
CA ARG A 64 2.48 -10.64 0.36
C ARG A 64 1.95 -11.81 -0.45
N ASN A 65 0.63 -12.03 -0.46
CA ASN A 65 -0.02 -13.17 -1.08
C ASN A 65 -1.06 -12.70 -2.11
N GLY A 66 -1.26 -13.47 -3.18
CA GLY A 66 -2.11 -13.11 -4.31
C GLY A 66 -1.30 -12.34 -5.35
N LYS A 67 -1.71 -11.16 -5.72
CA LYS A 67 -0.94 -10.25 -6.60
C LYS A 67 0.30 -9.71 -5.88
N ALA A 68 1.20 -10.61 -5.53
CA ALA A 68 2.36 -10.38 -4.69
C ALA A 68 3.32 -9.35 -5.28
N GLY A 69 3.97 -8.56 -4.41
CA GLY A 69 4.91 -7.51 -4.81
C GLY A 69 4.27 -6.21 -5.27
N GLN A 70 2.94 -6.13 -5.37
CA GLN A 70 2.26 -4.85 -5.59
C GLN A 70 2.45 -3.94 -4.38
N THR A 71 2.63 -2.65 -4.64
CA THR A 71 2.93 -1.66 -3.61
C THR A 71 1.90 -0.52 -3.59
N LYS A 72 1.61 0.01 -2.38
CA LYS A 72 0.78 1.20 -2.17
C LYS A 72 1.40 2.09 -1.11
N TYR A 73 1.63 3.36 -1.44
CA TYR A 73 2.09 4.34 -0.47
C TYR A 73 1.02 4.62 0.59
N LEU A 74 1.42 4.63 1.84
CA LEU A 74 0.59 4.99 2.99
C LEU A 74 1.12 6.29 3.60
N PRO A 75 0.34 7.38 3.58
CA PRO A 75 0.68 8.59 4.33
C PRO A 75 0.71 8.28 5.83
N SER A 76 1.27 9.19 6.63
CA SER A 76 1.23 9.05 8.08
C SER A 76 -0.22 8.94 8.55
N GLY A 77 -0.51 7.89 9.33
CA GLY A 77 -1.88 7.55 9.72
C GLY A 77 -1.92 6.45 10.77
N LYS A 78 -3.07 5.82 10.93
CA LYS A 78 -3.29 4.69 11.83
C LYS A 78 -3.73 3.47 11.04
N TYR A 79 -2.86 2.49 10.93
CA TYR A 79 -3.08 1.30 10.11
C TYR A 79 -2.84 0.01 10.88
N THR A 80 -3.49 -1.03 10.45
CA THR A 80 -3.16 -2.42 10.75
C THR A 80 -3.35 -3.25 9.50
N ILE A 81 -2.69 -4.39 9.41
CA ILE A 81 -2.74 -5.26 8.23
C ILE A 81 -2.96 -6.71 8.63
N ASN A 82 -3.66 -7.45 7.79
CA ASN A 82 -3.73 -8.90 7.92
C ASN A 82 -2.43 -9.56 7.38
N ASP A 83 -2.34 -10.88 7.45
CA ASP A 83 -1.15 -11.65 7.07
C ASP A 83 -0.92 -11.75 5.54
N HIS A 84 -1.77 -11.12 4.72
CA HIS A 84 -1.60 -11.00 3.27
C HIS A 84 -0.73 -9.82 2.85
N ALA A 85 -0.23 -9.00 3.78
CA ALA A 85 0.58 -7.84 3.47
C ALA A 85 1.74 -7.61 4.45
N TYR A 86 2.67 -6.75 4.02
CA TYR A 86 3.69 -6.11 4.85
C TYR A 86 3.55 -4.59 4.76
N ILE A 87 3.98 -3.86 5.79
CA ILE A 87 4.26 -2.43 5.69
C ILE A 87 5.77 -2.24 5.82
N LEU A 88 6.41 -1.70 4.79
CA LEU A 88 7.79 -1.25 4.85
C LEU A 88 7.85 0.20 5.31
N PHE A 89 8.91 0.58 6.02
CA PHE A 89 9.11 1.93 6.51
C PHE A 89 10.60 2.27 6.62
N VAL A 90 10.93 3.54 6.59
CA VAL A 90 12.30 4.02 6.83
C VAL A 90 12.52 4.06 8.34
N LYS A 91 13.60 3.44 8.82
CA LYS A 91 13.97 3.51 10.24
C LYS A 91 14.61 4.86 10.55
N ASP A 92 14.40 5.38 11.76
CA ASP A 92 15.04 6.61 12.22
C ASP A 92 16.58 6.53 12.20
N THR A 93 17.13 5.32 12.29
CA THR A 93 18.56 5.03 12.20
C THR A 93 19.07 4.90 10.77
N SER A 94 18.22 5.12 9.76
CA SER A 94 18.65 5.05 8.36
C SER A 94 19.65 6.17 8.05
N PRO A 95 20.79 5.87 7.42
CA PRO A 95 21.71 6.92 6.96
C PRO A 95 21.19 7.62 5.67
N TYR A 96 20.10 7.13 5.08
CA TYR A 96 19.53 7.63 3.83
C TYR A 96 18.14 8.19 4.06
N GLU A 97 17.86 9.32 3.42
CA GLU A 97 16.51 9.86 3.27
C GLU A 97 15.84 9.20 2.07
N ILE A 98 14.76 8.45 2.32
CA ILE A 98 14.05 7.68 1.29
C ILE A 98 12.59 8.10 1.28
N ASN A 99 12.15 8.69 0.17
CA ASN A 99 10.72 8.89 -0.09
C ASN A 99 10.10 7.56 -0.53
N LEU A 100 9.16 7.05 0.27
CA LEU A 100 8.55 5.74 0.02
C LEU A 100 7.69 5.69 -1.24
N LYS A 101 7.11 6.83 -1.64
CA LYS A 101 6.37 6.92 -2.91
C LYS A 101 7.32 6.84 -4.10
N TRP A 102 8.46 7.54 -4.05
CA TRP A 102 9.53 7.38 -5.03
C TRP A 102 10.02 5.94 -5.10
N LEU A 103 10.28 5.30 -3.95
CA LEU A 103 10.73 3.91 -3.89
C LEU A 103 9.75 2.97 -4.60
N SER A 104 8.45 3.14 -4.37
CA SER A 104 7.41 2.33 -5.01
C SER A 104 7.34 2.52 -6.52
N LEU A 105 7.62 3.71 -7.02
CA LEU A 105 7.61 4.03 -8.45
C LEU A 105 8.87 3.51 -9.14
N GLN A 106 10.03 3.85 -8.58
CA GLN A 106 11.33 3.56 -9.17
C GLN A 106 11.63 2.06 -9.19
N TYR A 107 11.28 1.34 -8.12
CA TYR A 107 11.59 -0.08 -7.92
C TYR A 107 10.37 -1.00 -8.10
N LYS A 108 9.34 -0.53 -8.81
CA LYS A 108 8.10 -1.31 -9.06
C LYS A 108 8.41 -2.71 -9.63
N GLN A 109 9.30 -2.79 -10.61
CA GLN A 109 9.65 -4.07 -11.24
C GLN A 109 10.46 -4.97 -10.30
N ASP A 110 11.33 -4.38 -9.48
CA ASP A 110 12.07 -5.12 -8.46
C ASP A 110 11.11 -5.75 -7.45
N PHE A 111 10.14 -4.99 -6.92
CA PHE A 111 9.12 -5.55 -6.04
C PHE A 111 8.38 -6.73 -6.69
N LEU A 112 7.97 -6.61 -7.93
CA LEU A 112 7.26 -7.66 -8.67
C LEU A 112 8.14 -8.88 -8.97
N SER A 113 9.43 -8.70 -9.21
CA SER A 113 10.37 -9.78 -9.56
C SER A 113 10.60 -10.79 -8.42
N TYR A 114 10.33 -10.40 -7.18
CA TYR A 114 10.40 -11.29 -6.02
C TYR A 114 9.08 -12.01 -5.69
N ALA A 115 8.06 -11.88 -6.53
CA ALA A 115 6.85 -12.69 -6.45
C ALA A 115 7.07 -14.05 -7.12
N SER A 116 6.64 -15.13 -6.48
CA SER A 116 6.77 -16.49 -7.05
C SER A 116 5.84 -16.73 -8.25
N ASN A 117 4.77 -15.93 -8.37
CA ASN A 117 3.80 -15.96 -9.47
C ASN A 117 3.07 -14.60 -9.51
N SER A 118 2.59 -14.18 -10.69
CA SER A 118 1.92 -12.90 -10.89
C SER A 118 0.55 -12.77 -10.19
N ASP A 119 -0.22 -13.86 -10.12
CA ASP A 119 -1.62 -13.81 -9.70
C ASP A 119 -1.92 -14.44 -8.33
N ASN A 120 -1.24 -15.56 -8.03
CA ASN A 120 -1.41 -16.30 -6.76
C ASN A 120 -0.07 -16.54 -6.06
N GLY A 121 0.85 -15.60 -6.23
CA GLY A 121 2.21 -15.73 -5.71
C GLY A 121 2.34 -15.38 -4.24
N THR A 122 3.55 -15.61 -3.73
CA THR A 122 4.00 -15.12 -2.44
C THR A 122 5.23 -14.25 -2.67
N TRP A 123 5.24 -13.07 -2.06
CA TRP A 123 6.38 -12.15 -2.15
C TRP A 123 7.52 -12.59 -1.21
N ASN A 124 8.70 -12.75 -1.80
CA ASN A 124 9.91 -13.11 -1.07
C ASN A 124 10.59 -11.88 -0.47
N MET A 125 10.12 -11.44 0.70
CA MET A 125 10.66 -10.30 1.42
C MET A 125 12.17 -10.46 1.74
N THR A 126 12.58 -11.66 2.17
CA THR A 126 13.98 -11.92 2.52
C THR A 126 14.89 -11.79 1.30
N GLY A 127 14.47 -12.32 0.15
CA GLY A 127 15.20 -12.17 -1.11
C GLY A 127 15.28 -10.70 -1.55
N PHE A 128 14.17 -9.97 -1.47
CA PHE A 128 14.15 -8.56 -1.81
C PHE A 128 15.18 -7.76 -0.98
N PHE A 129 15.17 -7.89 0.34
CA PHE A 129 16.11 -7.18 1.21
C PHE A 129 17.57 -7.63 1.06
N ALA A 130 17.79 -8.90 0.70
CA ALA A 130 19.16 -9.43 0.57
C ALA A 130 19.84 -9.06 -0.75
N TYR A 131 19.07 -8.96 -1.84
CA TYR A 131 19.63 -8.90 -3.18
C TYR A 131 19.30 -7.63 -3.97
N THR A 132 18.26 -6.88 -3.59
CA THR A 132 17.94 -5.62 -4.25
C THR A 132 18.94 -4.55 -3.86
N LYS A 133 19.63 -3.99 -4.85
CA LYS A 133 20.51 -2.83 -4.67
C LYS A 133 19.72 -1.57 -5.00
N LEU A 134 19.64 -0.65 -4.04
CA LEU A 134 18.99 0.63 -4.23
C LEU A 134 20.06 1.68 -4.59
N ASP A 135 19.90 2.32 -5.74
CA ASP A 135 20.61 3.55 -6.07
C ASP A 135 19.74 4.72 -5.61
N ILE A 136 20.13 5.35 -4.52
CA ILE A 136 19.32 6.33 -3.81
C ILE A 136 19.85 7.72 -4.14
N PRO A 137 19.16 8.48 -5.02
CA PRO A 137 19.53 9.86 -5.33
C PRO A 137 19.19 10.80 -4.16
N SER A 138 19.54 12.08 -4.30
CA SER A 138 19.18 13.10 -3.31
C SER A 138 17.65 13.15 -3.10
N ILE A 139 17.21 13.58 -1.92
CA ILE A 139 15.78 13.68 -1.61
C ILE A 139 15.06 14.63 -2.59
N ASP A 140 15.71 15.69 -3.04
CA ASP A 140 15.16 16.64 -4.01
C ASP A 140 14.90 15.99 -5.37
N GLU A 141 15.80 15.12 -5.83
CA GLU A 141 15.62 14.34 -7.06
C GLU A 141 14.47 13.34 -6.91
N GLN A 142 14.39 12.63 -5.78
CA GLN A 142 13.28 11.72 -5.48
C GLN A 142 11.94 12.47 -5.52
N LEU A 143 11.82 13.62 -4.86
CA LEU A 143 10.63 14.45 -4.83
C LEU A 143 10.27 15.02 -6.21
N SER A 144 11.27 15.37 -7.02
CA SER A 144 11.06 15.81 -8.41
C SER A 144 10.42 14.72 -9.26
N ILE A 145 10.87 13.47 -9.11
CA ILE A 145 10.30 12.29 -9.80
C ILE A 145 8.85 12.08 -9.38
N VAL A 146 8.57 12.09 -8.09
CA VAL A 146 7.21 11.94 -7.55
C VAL A 146 6.28 13.03 -8.09
N LYS A 147 6.71 14.28 -8.07
CA LYS A 147 5.93 15.42 -8.59
C LYS A 147 5.60 15.28 -10.09
N LYS A 148 6.57 14.85 -10.90
CA LYS A 148 6.33 14.59 -12.32
C LYS A 148 5.30 13.49 -12.53
N TYR A 149 5.43 12.39 -11.79
CA TYR A 149 4.47 11.28 -11.82
C TYR A 149 3.06 11.74 -11.45
N ASP A 150 2.90 12.47 -10.34
CA ASP A 150 1.60 12.97 -9.89
C ASP A 150 0.96 13.91 -10.90
N THR A 151 1.76 14.77 -11.53
CA THR A 151 1.29 15.67 -12.59
C THR A 151 0.78 14.89 -13.80
N LEU A 152 1.49 13.84 -14.21
CA LEU A 152 1.06 12.98 -15.31
C LEU A 152 -0.21 12.23 -14.99
N LEU A 153 -0.30 11.67 -13.77
CA LEU A 153 -1.49 10.96 -13.33
C LEU A 153 -2.73 11.87 -13.28
N GLN A 154 -2.59 13.11 -12.80
CA GLN A 154 -3.67 14.09 -12.84
C GLN A 154 -4.15 14.38 -14.27
N ARG A 155 -3.23 14.51 -15.23
CA ARG A 155 -3.58 14.73 -16.64
C ARG A 155 -4.34 13.53 -17.21
N ILE A 156 -3.91 12.30 -16.92
CA ILE A 156 -4.59 11.08 -17.37
C ILE A 156 -6.01 11.06 -16.82
N ASN A 157 -6.20 11.26 -15.50
CA ASN A 157 -7.52 11.28 -14.89
C ASN A 157 -8.44 12.34 -15.49
N THR A 158 -7.90 13.52 -15.82
CA THR A 158 -8.65 14.59 -16.49
C THR A 158 -9.11 14.17 -17.89
N ILE A 159 -8.25 13.52 -18.67
CA ILE A 159 -8.58 13.02 -20.01
C ILE A 159 -9.67 11.96 -19.93
N GLU A 160 -9.57 10.99 -19.01
CA GLU A 160 -10.57 9.95 -18.81
C GLU A 160 -11.92 10.52 -18.36
N GLU A 161 -11.91 11.59 -17.58
CA GLU A 161 -13.15 12.27 -17.17
C GLU A 161 -13.82 12.99 -18.36
N ILE A 162 -13.03 13.65 -19.19
CA ILE A 162 -13.50 14.28 -20.42
C ILE A 162 -14.10 13.23 -21.36
N GLU A 163 -13.37 12.13 -21.59
CA GLU A 163 -13.84 11.02 -22.43
C GLU A 163 -15.20 10.47 -21.96
N ARG A 164 -15.32 10.20 -20.64
CA ARG A 164 -16.59 9.76 -20.05
C ARG A 164 -17.73 10.76 -20.27
N LYS A 165 -17.46 12.06 -20.19
CA LYS A 165 -18.49 13.10 -20.46
C LYS A 165 -18.92 13.08 -21.93
N TYR A 166 -17.98 12.98 -22.88
CA TYR A 166 -18.31 12.92 -24.30
C TYR A 166 -19.09 11.65 -24.68
N CYS A 167 -18.70 10.48 -24.16
CA CYS A 167 -19.44 9.25 -24.38
C CYS A 167 -20.90 9.35 -23.91
N LYS A 168 -21.14 10.01 -22.76
CA LYS A 168 -22.52 10.24 -22.25
C LYS A 168 -23.33 11.19 -23.13
N LEU A 169 -22.70 12.21 -23.75
CA LEU A 169 -23.38 13.14 -24.65
C LEU A 169 -23.78 12.43 -25.96
N ILE A 170 -22.86 11.68 -26.56
CA ILE A 170 -23.13 10.92 -27.79
C ILE A 170 -24.27 9.90 -27.57
N SER A 171 -24.23 9.20 -26.43
CA SER A 171 -25.31 8.22 -26.11
C SER A 171 -26.70 8.86 -25.95
N LYS A 172 -26.77 10.16 -25.61
CA LYS A 172 -28.08 10.88 -25.52
C LYS A 172 -28.58 11.42 -26.86
N GLU A 173 -27.71 11.62 -27.83
CA GLU A 173 -28.09 12.09 -29.16
C GLU A 173 -28.53 10.96 -30.09
N ILE A 174 -28.16 9.70 -29.76
CA ILE A 174 -28.51 8.52 -30.57
C ILE A 174 -29.78 7.82 -30.04
N ALA A 175 -30.25 8.16 -28.84
CA ALA A 175 -31.47 7.61 -28.21
C ALA A 175 -32.69 8.47 -28.49
#